data_64f25ef1d53dbe550af13653bcd4ec10
#
_entry.id   64f25ef1d53dbe550af13653bcd4ec10
#
_cell.length_a   1.000
_cell.length_b   1.000
_cell.length_c   1.000
_cell.angle_alpha   90.00
_cell.angle_beta   90.00
_cell.angle_gamma   90.00
#
_symmetry.space_group_name_H-M   'P 1'
#
loop_
_entity.id
_entity.type
_entity.pdbx_description
1 polymer ?
#
loop_
_entity_poly.entity_id
_entity_poly.type
_entity_poly.pdbx_seq_one_letter_code
_entity_poly.pdbx_strand_id
1 'polypeptide(L)'
;MKKLFGFIFVFISYFFFAQEAEKKDSVRVENEIVTDIELLHKKTSYSGLSPTKAGWRSAIIPGWGQYYNRKYWKIPIVWGAIGTGVGFIIWNQKQYKRYKNAFEAELNGEPHEFSGITGLDLKTALGNTQDSRRRYRDYAIAITAGIYLLNIIDAVVDAHLDEGRKDPDLAISPTILHDYTDPVHTAKAGLALRYKF
;
A
#
# COMPACT_ATOMS: atom_id res chain seq x y z
N MET A 1 -9.10 -9.57 24.32
CA MET A 1 -8.07 -9.46 23.27
C MET A 1 -7.78 -10.76 22.52
N LYS A 2 -7.86 -11.95 23.12
CA LYS A 2 -7.62 -13.24 22.42
C LYS A 2 -8.67 -13.60 21.34
N LYS A 3 -9.90 -13.08 21.40
CA LYS A 3 -10.97 -13.38 20.43
C LYS A 3 -10.88 -12.55 19.12
N LEU A 4 -10.21 -11.39 19.14
CA LEU A 4 -10.05 -10.53 17.95
C LEU A 4 -8.97 -11.07 17.02
N PHE A 5 -7.93 -11.69 17.55
CA PHE A 5 -6.86 -12.33 16.77
C PHE A 5 -7.35 -13.57 16.00
N GLY A 6 -8.32 -14.31 16.55
CA GLY A 6 -8.93 -15.46 15.89
C GLY A 6 -9.74 -15.06 14.65
N PHE A 7 -10.42 -13.91 14.68
CA PHE A 7 -11.25 -13.44 13.56
C PHE A 7 -10.42 -12.97 12.36
N ILE A 8 -9.28 -12.34 12.62
CA ILE A 8 -8.34 -11.91 11.55
C ILE A 8 -7.71 -13.13 10.87
N PHE A 9 -7.37 -14.17 11.64
CA PHE A 9 -6.76 -15.39 11.08
C PHE A 9 -7.75 -16.20 10.24
N VAL A 10 -9.03 -16.22 10.60
CA VAL A 10 -10.09 -16.89 9.85
C VAL A 10 -10.39 -16.14 8.54
N PHE A 11 -10.36 -14.79 8.53
CA PHE A 11 -10.56 -14.01 7.31
C PHE A 11 -9.41 -14.20 6.31
N ILE A 12 -8.18 -14.32 6.79
CA ILE A 12 -7.00 -14.58 5.95
C ILE A 12 -7.07 -15.97 5.33
N SER A 13 -7.55 -16.98 6.06
CA SER A 13 -7.69 -18.36 5.53
C SER A 13 -8.78 -18.49 4.47
N TYR A 14 -9.87 -17.71 4.54
CA TYR A 14 -10.89 -17.69 3.49
C TYR A 14 -10.43 -17.04 2.18
N PHE A 15 -9.51 -16.08 2.24
CA PHE A 15 -8.96 -15.45 1.05
C PHE A 15 -8.03 -16.38 0.25
N PHE A 16 -7.39 -17.36 0.91
CA PHE A 16 -6.54 -18.35 0.24
C PHE A 16 -7.31 -19.49 -0.43
N PHE A 17 -8.57 -19.75 -0.01
CA PHE A 17 -9.35 -20.88 -0.54
C PHE A 17 -10.19 -20.53 -1.77
N ALA A 18 -10.33 -19.25 -2.12
CA ALA A 18 -11.14 -18.79 -3.26
C ALA A 18 -10.41 -18.80 -4.62
N GLN A 19 -9.15 -19.22 -4.68
CA GLN A 19 -8.34 -19.19 -5.92
C GLN A 19 -8.13 -20.56 -6.59
N GLU A 20 -8.78 -21.64 -6.13
CA GLU A 20 -8.50 -22.98 -6.65
C GLU A 20 -9.76 -23.69 -7.17
N ALA A 21 -10.56 -23.01 -8.00
CA ALA A 21 -11.66 -23.66 -8.71
C ALA A 21 -11.92 -22.99 -10.05
N GLU A 22 -10.99 -23.16 -11.00
CA GLU A 22 -11.34 -23.24 -12.44
C GLU A 22 -10.16 -23.74 -13.26
N LYS A 23 -10.08 -25.05 -13.38
CA LYS A 23 -9.31 -25.67 -14.45
C LYS A 23 -9.83 -27.06 -14.75
N LYS A 24 -10.73 -27.16 -15.70
CA LYS A 24 -10.80 -28.33 -16.59
C LYS A 24 -11.65 -28.09 -17.84
N ASP A 25 -11.04 -28.46 -18.93
CA ASP A 25 -11.56 -28.88 -20.24
C ASP A 25 -11.73 -27.82 -21.33
N SER A 26 -10.70 -27.77 -22.20
CA SER A 26 -10.91 -27.92 -23.65
C SER A 26 -9.61 -28.18 -24.38
N VAL A 27 -9.42 -29.41 -24.73
CA VAL A 27 -9.10 -30.01 -26.05
C VAL A 27 -8.02 -29.31 -26.92
N ARG A 28 -6.95 -29.97 -26.95
CA ARG A 28 -5.94 -30.44 -27.93
C ARG A 28 -6.23 -30.12 -29.39
N VAL A 29 -5.97 -28.90 -29.86
CA VAL A 29 -5.60 -28.57 -31.25
C VAL A 29 -4.82 -27.25 -31.16
N GLU A 30 -3.62 -27.18 -31.74
CA GLU A 30 -2.75 -25.99 -31.80
C GLU A 30 -1.45 -26.02 -30.96
N ASN A 31 -0.78 -27.16 -30.93
CA ASN A 31 0.52 -27.23 -30.25
C ASN A 31 1.69 -26.57 -30.98
N GLU A 32 1.52 -26.10 -32.19
CA GLU A 32 2.60 -25.45 -32.93
C GLU A 32 2.52 -23.91 -32.93
N ILE A 33 1.34 -23.37 -33.02
CA ILE A 33 1.11 -21.89 -32.99
C ILE A 33 1.26 -21.37 -31.55
N VAL A 34 0.85 -22.16 -30.54
CA VAL A 34 0.97 -21.81 -29.12
C VAL A 34 2.43 -21.72 -28.69
N THR A 35 3.30 -22.61 -29.22
CA THR A 35 4.73 -22.58 -28.88
C THR A 35 5.44 -21.33 -29.40
N ASP A 36 5.08 -20.86 -30.60
CA ASP A 36 5.66 -19.63 -31.13
C ASP A 36 5.12 -18.37 -30.42
N ILE A 37 3.84 -18.35 -30.05
CA ILE A 37 3.24 -17.27 -29.26
C ILE A 37 3.82 -17.27 -27.84
N GLU A 38 4.03 -18.43 -27.24
CA GLU A 38 4.62 -18.57 -25.90
C GLU A 38 6.12 -18.20 -25.90
N LEU A 39 6.85 -18.51 -26.97
CA LEU A 39 8.23 -18.07 -27.17
C LEU A 39 8.31 -16.55 -27.42
N LEU A 40 7.36 -15.96 -28.14
CA LEU A 40 7.26 -14.53 -28.31
C LEU A 40 6.87 -13.82 -26.99
N HIS A 41 5.92 -14.39 -26.21
CA HIS A 41 5.58 -13.90 -24.88
C HIS A 41 6.75 -14.02 -23.89
N LYS A 42 7.51 -15.11 -23.95
CA LYS A 42 8.70 -15.32 -23.12
C LYS A 42 9.86 -14.40 -23.48
N LYS A 43 9.95 -13.99 -24.74
CA LYS A 43 10.96 -13.04 -25.25
C LYS A 43 10.59 -11.58 -24.94
N THR A 44 9.31 -11.29 -24.71
CA THR A 44 8.80 -10.00 -24.22
C THR A 44 8.58 -9.99 -22.72
N SER A 45 9.12 -10.95 -21.95
CA SER A 45 9.19 -10.84 -20.50
C SER A 45 10.12 -9.69 -20.14
N TYR A 46 9.57 -8.48 -20.22
CA TYR A 46 10.21 -7.29 -19.71
C TYR A 46 10.55 -7.54 -18.24
N SER A 47 11.81 -7.37 -17.88
CA SER A 47 12.26 -7.38 -16.48
C SER A 47 11.76 -6.11 -15.76
N GLY A 48 10.47 -5.85 -15.89
CA GLY A 48 9.76 -4.79 -15.19
C GLY A 48 9.66 -5.07 -13.69
N LEU A 49 9.33 -4.05 -12.94
CA LEU A 49 9.04 -4.19 -11.52
C LEU A 49 7.75 -4.99 -11.35
N SER A 50 7.79 -6.11 -10.63
CA SER A 50 6.61 -6.93 -10.41
C SER A 50 5.69 -6.29 -9.37
N PRO A 51 4.42 -5.95 -9.73
CA PRO A 51 3.45 -5.36 -8.81
C PRO A 51 3.18 -6.23 -7.58
N THR A 52 3.08 -7.54 -7.79
CA THR A 52 2.88 -8.52 -6.70
C THR A 52 4.04 -8.47 -5.70
N LYS A 53 5.29 -8.42 -6.18
CA LYS A 53 6.47 -8.34 -5.30
C LYS A 53 6.53 -7.01 -4.56
N ALA A 54 6.14 -5.90 -5.21
CA ALA A 54 6.07 -4.58 -4.58
C ALA A 54 5.02 -4.55 -3.45
N GLY A 55 3.83 -5.09 -3.71
CA GLY A 55 2.75 -5.19 -2.74
C GLY A 55 3.12 -6.03 -1.52
N TRP A 56 3.62 -7.25 -1.73
CA TRP A 56 4.04 -8.13 -0.64
C TRP A 56 5.15 -7.51 0.23
N ARG A 57 6.12 -6.84 -0.37
CA ARG A 57 7.18 -6.15 0.38
C ARG A 57 6.63 -5.02 1.24
N SER A 58 5.72 -4.20 0.69
CA SER A 58 5.05 -3.14 1.47
C SER A 58 4.13 -3.68 2.57
N ALA A 59 3.58 -4.91 2.37
CA ALA A 59 2.75 -5.57 3.38
C ALA A 59 3.56 -6.18 4.54
N ILE A 60 4.86 -6.41 4.37
CA ILE A 60 5.73 -6.89 5.45
C ILE A 60 6.36 -5.71 6.19
N ILE A 61 6.93 -4.76 5.44
CA ILE A 61 7.55 -3.57 6.01
C ILE A 61 7.04 -2.34 5.23
N PRO A 62 6.40 -1.37 5.91
CA PRO A 62 5.93 -0.16 5.26
C PRO A 62 7.08 0.58 4.56
N GLY A 63 6.88 0.94 3.29
CA GLY A 63 7.92 1.60 2.50
C GLY A 63 8.88 0.66 1.75
N TRP A 64 8.88 -0.64 2.03
CA TRP A 64 9.76 -1.58 1.33
C TRP A 64 9.39 -1.75 -0.16
N GLY A 65 8.10 -1.67 -0.50
CA GLY A 65 7.65 -1.64 -1.89
C GLY A 65 8.13 -0.39 -2.63
N GLN A 66 8.10 0.78 -1.97
CA GLN A 66 8.63 2.02 -2.54
C GLN A 66 10.15 1.95 -2.76
N TYR A 67 10.89 1.29 -1.85
CA TYR A 67 12.31 0.99 -2.04
C TYR A 67 12.53 0.10 -3.28
N TYR A 68 11.74 -0.95 -3.44
CA TYR A 68 11.79 -1.83 -4.59
C TYR A 68 11.48 -1.09 -5.91
N ASN A 69 10.51 -0.17 -5.88
CA ASN A 69 10.11 0.67 -7.02
C ASN A 69 11.07 1.84 -7.27
N ARG A 70 12.17 1.96 -6.49
CA ARG A 70 13.14 3.06 -6.55
C ARG A 70 12.53 4.45 -6.27
N LYS A 71 11.39 4.50 -5.56
CA LYS A 71 10.69 5.73 -5.15
C LYS A 71 11.09 6.14 -3.73
N TYR A 72 12.38 6.30 -3.47
CA TYR A 72 12.96 6.50 -2.13
C TYR A 72 12.38 7.72 -1.39
N TRP A 73 12.00 8.77 -2.12
CA TRP A 73 11.43 9.98 -1.54
C TRP A 73 10.08 9.76 -0.84
N LYS A 74 9.34 8.70 -1.20
CA LYS A 74 8.07 8.34 -0.56
C LYS A 74 8.27 7.66 0.81
N ILE A 75 9.42 7.02 1.03
CA ILE A 75 9.70 6.27 2.27
C ILE A 75 9.57 7.14 3.52
N PRO A 76 10.21 8.31 3.62
CA PRO A 76 10.07 9.16 4.80
C PRO A 76 8.64 9.66 5.01
N ILE A 77 7.86 9.85 3.95
CA ILE A 77 6.43 10.24 4.05
C ILE A 77 5.62 9.12 4.68
N VAL A 78 5.81 7.88 4.23
CA VAL A 78 5.12 6.69 4.76
C VAL A 78 5.45 6.51 6.25
N TRP A 79 6.73 6.55 6.61
CA TRP A 79 7.16 6.41 8.00
C TRP A 79 6.68 7.57 8.89
N GLY A 80 6.69 8.79 8.35
CA GLY A 80 6.14 9.97 9.03
C GLY A 80 4.64 9.84 9.31
N ALA A 81 3.87 9.41 8.32
CA ALA A 81 2.43 9.24 8.45
C ALA A 81 2.06 8.13 9.46
N ILE A 82 2.70 6.95 9.35
CA ILE A 82 2.48 5.83 10.27
C ILE A 82 2.96 6.19 11.67
N GLY A 83 4.16 6.79 11.79
CA GLY A 83 4.72 7.21 13.08
C GLY A 83 3.84 8.22 13.81
N THR A 84 3.30 9.20 13.09
CA THR A 84 2.32 10.15 13.63
C THR A 84 1.05 9.45 14.10
N GLY A 85 0.50 8.52 13.29
CA GLY A 85 -0.67 7.73 13.66
C GLY A 85 -0.45 6.92 14.94
N VAL A 86 0.67 6.20 15.03
CA VAL A 86 1.06 5.45 16.23
C VAL A 86 1.24 6.37 17.45
N GLY A 87 1.84 7.54 17.26
CA GLY A 87 1.98 8.57 18.30
C GLY A 87 0.61 9.00 18.85
N PHE A 88 -0.36 9.28 17.97
CA PHE A 88 -1.74 9.60 18.38
C PHE A 88 -2.42 8.45 19.12
N ILE A 89 -2.23 7.21 18.69
CA ILE A 89 -2.78 6.03 19.36
C ILE A 89 -2.22 5.92 20.78
N ILE A 90 -0.90 6.02 20.95
CA ILE A 90 -0.23 5.92 22.25
C ILE A 90 -0.68 7.07 23.17
N TRP A 91 -0.75 8.29 22.64
CA TRP A 91 -1.17 9.46 23.41
C TRP A 91 -2.61 9.34 23.91
N ASN A 92 -3.56 8.99 23.00
CA ASN A 92 -4.96 8.81 23.39
C ASN A 92 -5.14 7.62 24.33
N GLN A 93 -4.37 6.54 24.17
CA GLN A 93 -4.38 5.39 25.09
C GLN A 93 -3.90 5.78 26.50
N LYS A 94 -2.87 6.63 26.60
CA LYS A 94 -2.41 7.19 27.89
C LYS A 94 -3.51 8.04 28.55
N GLN A 95 -4.12 8.94 27.79
CA GLN A 95 -5.20 9.80 28.28
C GLN A 95 -6.41 8.95 28.70
N TYR A 96 -6.82 7.99 27.87
CA TYR A 96 -7.90 7.07 28.22
C TYR A 96 -7.66 6.37 29.55
N LYS A 97 -6.48 5.79 29.77
CA LYS A 97 -6.14 5.13 31.04
C LYS A 97 -6.17 6.10 32.22
N ARG A 98 -5.65 7.31 32.03
CA ARG A 98 -5.64 8.36 33.07
C ARG A 98 -7.05 8.71 33.53
N TYR A 99 -7.94 9.05 32.59
CA TYR A 99 -9.33 9.40 32.91
C TYR A 99 -10.14 8.19 33.40
N LYS A 100 -9.88 7.00 32.88
CA LYS A 100 -10.51 5.77 33.34
C LYS A 100 -10.17 5.47 34.79
N ASN A 101 -8.90 5.53 35.17
CA ASN A 101 -8.48 5.27 36.55
C ASN A 101 -9.06 6.33 37.50
N ALA A 102 -9.10 7.59 37.11
CA ALA A 102 -9.74 8.64 37.90
C ALA A 102 -11.26 8.44 38.03
N PHE A 103 -11.93 7.97 36.99
CA PHE A 103 -13.35 7.65 37.06
C PHE A 103 -13.65 6.47 37.96
N GLU A 104 -12.83 5.41 37.92
CA GLU A 104 -12.95 4.25 38.84
C GLU A 104 -12.70 4.66 40.31
N ALA A 105 -11.70 5.51 40.56
CA ALA A 105 -11.41 6.04 41.89
C ALA A 105 -12.56 6.92 42.40
N GLU A 106 -13.16 7.78 41.55
CA GLU A 106 -14.33 8.60 41.93
C GLU A 106 -15.54 7.74 42.28
N LEU A 107 -15.74 6.60 41.56
CA LEU A 107 -16.81 5.66 41.87
C LEU A 107 -16.63 4.98 43.22
N ASN A 108 -15.38 4.72 43.62
CA ASN A 108 -15.01 4.05 44.85
C ASN A 108 -14.87 5.04 46.04
N GLY A 109 -14.95 6.34 45.78
CA GLY A 109 -14.71 7.38 46.80
C GLY A 109 -13.23 7.52 47.17
N GLU A 110 -12.32 7.07 46.34
CA GLU A 110 -10.88 7.16 46.53
C GLU A 110 -10.32 8.50 46.03
N PRO A 111 -9.28 9.04 46.69
CA PRO A 111 -8.64 10.26 46.21
C PRO A 111 -7.95 10.03 44.87
N HIS A 112 -8.16 10.95 43.93
CA HIS A 112 -7.55 10.90 42.60
C HIS A 112 -7.12 12.29 42.12
N GLU A 113 -6.44 12.36 41.00
CA GLU A 113 -5.84 13.58 40.44
C GLU A 113 -6.82 14.78 40.28
N PHE A 114 -8.11 14.52 40.12
CA PHE A 114 -9.14 15.54 39.82
C PHE A 114 -10.04 15.81 41.07
N SER A 115 -9.80 15.20 42.24
CA SER A 115 -10.65 15.33 43.44
C SER A 115 -10.74 16.75 43.99
N GLY A 116 -9.85 17.67 43.61
CA GLY A 116 -9.87 19.07 44.00
C GLY A 116 -10.78 19.98 43.16
N ILE A 117 -11.45 19.48 42.14
CA ILE A 117 -12.33 20.27 41.28
C ILE A 117 -13.72 20.28 41.89
N THR A 118 -14.12 21.46 42.41
CA THR A 118 -15.45 21.67 42.98
C THR A 118 -16.41 22.33 41.98
N GLY A 119 -17.69 22.00 42.03
CA GLY A 119 -18.73 22.66 41.18
C GLY A 119 -19.02 21.94 39.86
N LEU A 120 -18.41 20.81 39.59
CA LEU A 120 -18.71 19.95 38.43
C LEU A 120 -19.18 18.57 38.94
N ASP A 121 -20.11 17.97 38.16
CA ASP A 121 -20.35 16.53 38.30
C ASP A 121 -19.14 15.76 37.71
N LEU A 122 -18.15 15.52 38.55
CA LEU A 122 -16.89 14.87 38.23
C LEU A 122 -17.12 13.49 37.59
N LYS A 123 -18.10 12.76 38.10
CA LYS A 123 -18.44 11.41 37.63
C LYS A 123 -18.85 11.46 36.15
N THR A 124 -19.78 12.33 35.77
CA THR A 124 -20.22 12.49 34.40
C THR A 124 -19.11 13.07 33.52
N ALA A 125 -18.33 14.04 34.00
CA ALA A 125 -17.24 14.65 33.26
C ALA A 125 -16.11 13.66 32.94
N LEU A 126 -15.66 12.87 33.92
CA LEU A 126 -14.63 11.86 33.75
C LEU A 126 -15.10 10.71 32.85
N GLY A 127 -16.36 10.25 33.01
CA GLY A 127 -16.98 9.25 32.16
C GLY A 127 -17.02 9.68 30.69
N ASN A 128 -17.52 10.86 30.40
CA ASN A 128 -17.59 11.41 29.04
C ASN A 128 -16.21 11.63 28.44
N THR A 129 -15.24 12.06 29.25
CA THR A 129 -13.87 12.31 28.77
C THR A 129 -13.15 11.00 28.45
N GLN A 130 -13.25 9.98 29.31
CA GLN A 130 -12.64 8.67 29.01
C GLN A 130 -13.21 8.06 27.72
N ASP A 131 -14.55 8.15 27.52
CA ASP A 131 -15.21 7.63 26.33
C ASP A 131 -14.78 8.38 25.06
N SER A 132 -14.60 9.68 25.16
CA SER A 132 -14.08 10.49 24.06
C SER A 132 -12.65 10.10 23.69
N ARG A 133 -11.77 9.90 24.70
CA ARG A 133 -10.38 9.46 24.49
C ARG A 133 -10.29 8.06 23.89
N ARG A 134 -11.20 7.17 24.31
CA ARG A 134 -11.33 5.83 23.71
C ARG A 134 -11.71 5.94 22.22
N ARG A 135 -12.72 6.72 21.89
CA ARG A 135 -13.14 6.93 20.49
C ARG A 135 -12.01 7.52 19.64
N TYR A 136 -11.31 8.55 20.12
CA TYR A 136 -10.18 9.13 19.38
C TYR A 136 -9.04 8.14 19.17
N ARG A 137 -8.75 7.27 20.12
CA ARG A 137 -7.79 6.17 19.95
C ARG A 137 -8.27 5.21 18.85
N ASP A 138 -9.54 4.81 18.88
CA ASP A 138 -10.11 3.85 17.94
C ASP A 138 -10.15 4.43 16.51
N TYR A 139 -10.45 5.72 16.37
CA TYR A 139 -10.31 6.44 15.08
C TYR A 139 -8.86 6.51 14.61
N ALA A 140 -7.92 6.79 15.50
CA ALA A 140 -6.50 6.82 15.13
C ALA A 140 -6.01 5.45 14.66
N ILE A 141 -6.47 4.36 15.28
CA ILE A 141 -6.18 2.99 14.82
C ILE A 141 -6.73 2.76 13.40
N ALA A 142 -8.00 3.10 13.17
CA ALA A 142 -8.64 2.91 11.87
C ALA A 142 -7.96 3.74 10.76
N ILE A 143 -7.63 4.99 11.04
CA ILE A 143 -6.93 5.88 10.09
C ILE A 143 -5.52 5.35 9.80
N THR A 144 -4.77 4.94 10.83
CA THR A 144 -3.41 4.40 10.66
C THR A 144 -3.42 3.11 9.84
N ALA A 145 -4.40 2.23 10.07
CA ALA A 145 -4.60 1.04 9.26
C ALA A 145 -4.94 1.39 7.80
N GLY A 146 -5.79 2.40 7.58
CA GLY A 146 -6.08 2.93 6.24
C GLY A 146 -4.84 3.47 5.52
N ILE A 147 -4.01 4.25 6.20
CA ILE A 147 -2.73 4.74 5.67
C ILE A 147 -1.80 3.57 5.30
N TYR A 148 -1.77 2.53 6.12
CA TYR A 148 -0.98 1.33 5.83
C TYR A 148 -1.47 0.60 4.58
N LEU A 149 -2.77 0.44 4.41
CA LEU A 149 -3.35 -0.15 3.20
C LEU A 149 -3.06 0.69 1.95
N LEU A 150 -3.20 2.03 2.05
CA LEU A 150 -2.86 2.94 0.96
C LEU A 150 -1.39 2.84 0.56
N ASN A 151 -0.47 2.67 1.51
CA ASN A 151 0.94 2.44 1.23
C ASN A 151 1.18 1.15 0.40
N ILE A 152 0.43 0.07 0.67
CA ILE A 152 0.53 -1.17 -0.11
C ILE A 152 0.00 -0.95 -1.53
N ILE A 153 -1.17 -0.31 -1.66
CA ILE A 153 -1.80 0.00 -2.95
C ILE A 153 -0.89 0.89 -3.79
N ASP A 154 -0.32 1.95 -3.20
CA ASP A 154 0.62 2.87 -3.87
C ASP A 154 1.84 2.11 -4.42
N ALA A 155 2.40 1.17 -3.66
CA ALA A 155 3.53 0.36 -4.12
C ALA A 155 3.16 -0.54 -5.30
N VAL A 156 1.96 -1.13 -5.30
CA VAL A 156 1.45 -1.96 -6.40
C VAL A 156 1.22 -1.11 -7.66
N VAL A 157 0.56 0.03 -7.51
CA VAL A 157 0.26 0.96 -8.62
C VAL A 157 1.54 1.51 -9.23
N ASP A 158 2.50 1.95 -8.42
CA ASP A 158 3.80 2.41 -8.92
C ASP A 158 4.53 1.35 -9.74
N ALA A 159 4.48 0.08 -9.31
CA ALA A 159 5.09 -1.02 -10.05
C ALA A 159 4.39 -1.30 -11.39
N HIS A 160 3.05 -1.25 -11.43
CA HIS A 160 2.28 -1.37 -12.67
C HIS A 160 2.57 -0.24 -13.65
N LEU A 161 2.64 0.99 -13.16
CA LEU A 161 2.93 2.15 -14.01
C LEU A 161 4.36 2.13 -14.57
N ASP A 162 5.33 1.54 -13.84
CA ASP A 162 6.69 1.39 -14.33
C ASP A 162 6.79 0.29 -15.41
N GLU A 163 5.99 -0.77 -15.28
CA GLU A 163 5.87 -1.83 -16.29
C GLU A 163 5.31 -1.27 -17.59
N GLY A 164 4.19 -0.55 -17.54
CA GLY A 164 3.57 0.06 -18.74
C GLY A 164 4.42 1.16 -19.39
N ARG A 165 5.29 1.83 -18.62
CA ARG A 165 6.20 2.85 -19.17
C ARG A 165 7.35 2.27 -20.01
N LYS A 166 7.69 1.00 -19.78
CA LYS A 166 8.77 0.29 -20.47
C LYS A 166 8.30 -0.46 -21.71
N ASP A 167 7.01 -0.50 -21.95
CA ASP A 167 6.42 -1.10 -23.15
C ASP A 167 6.26 0.01 -24.21
N PRO A 168 7.21 0.15 -25.15
CA PRO A 168 7.17 1.25 -26.11
C PRO A 168 6.27 0.87 -27.30
N ASP A 169 4.94 0.85 -27.08
CA ASP A 169 4.00 0.75 -28.19
C ASP A 169 4.17 1.93 -29.14
N LEU A 170 4.64 3.06 -28.62
CA LEU A 170 5.00 4.24 -29.37
C LEU A 170 6.37 4.77 -28.89
N ALA A 171 7.41 4.58 -29.67
CA ALA A 171 8.73 5.11 -29.43
C ALA A 171 9.09 6.19 -30.44
N ILE A 172 9.45 7.38 -29.93
CA ILE A 172 10.05 8.45 -30.73
C ILE A 172 11.54 8.44 -30.42
N SER A 173 12.36 8.19 -31.44
CA SER A 173 13.81 8.19 -31.30
C SER A 173 14.46 9.12 -32.30
N PRO A 174 15.49 9.89 -31.91
CA PRO A 174 16.29 10.59 -32.89
C PRO A 174 17.02 9.59 -33.76
N THR A 175 17.04 9.82 -35.05
CA THR A 175 17.71 8.98 -36.07
C THR A 175 18.52 9.84 -37.02
N ILE A 176 19.54 9.25 -37.62
CA ILE A 176 20.33 9.87 -38.64
C ILE A 176 19.93 9.22 -39.96
N LEU A 177 19.38 10.01 -40.85
CA LEU A 177 19.03 9.60 -42.21
C LEU A 177 20.23 9.84 -43.12
N HIS A 178 20.72 8.77 -43.75
CA HIS A 178 21.73 8.88 -44.78
C HIS A 178 21.04 8.94 -46.16
N ASP A 179 21.26 10.01 -46.86
CA ASP A 179 20.75 10.16 -48.23
C ASP A 179 21.77 9.57 -49.20
N TYR A 180 21.47 8.38 -49.71
CA TYR A 180 22.34 7.66 -50.65
C TYR A 180 22.22 8.18 -52.09
N THR A 181 21.26 9.08 -52.36
CA THR A 181 21.09 9.69 -53.66
C THR A 181 21.97 10.92 -53.87
N ASP A 182 22.54 11.46 -52.81
CA ASP A 182 23.40 12.62 -52.85
C ASP A 182 24.88 12.19 -52.95
N PRO A 183 25.65 12.68 -53.96
CA PRO A 183 27.06 12.29 -54.12
C PRO A 183 27.96 12.71 -52.93
N VAL A 184 27.49 13.55 -52.01
CA VAL A 184 28.22 14.03 -50.85
C VAL A 184 27.82 13.28 -49.56
N HIS A 185 26.93 12.27 -49.60
CA HIS A 185 26.47 11.47 -48.45
C HIS A 185 26.13 12.32 -47.20
N THR A 186 25.32 13.33 -47.36
CA THR A 186 24.97 14.22 -46.25
C THR A 186 24.07 13.50 -45.25
N ALA A 187 24.53 13.47 -43.99
CA ALA A 187 23.74 12.97 -42.89
C ALA A 187 22.73 14.02 -42.42
N LYS A 188 21.44 13.68 -42.43
CA LYS A 188 20.35 14.56 -41.97
C LYS A 188 19.81 14.02 -40.66
N ALA A 189 19.61 14.91 -39.68
CA ALA A 189 18.95 14.55 -38.43
C ALA A 189 17.45 14.39 -38.67
N GLY A 190 16.89 13.27 -38.20
CA GLY A 190 15.46 12.94 -38.29
C GLY A 190 14.90 12.40 -37.01
N LEU A 191 13.59 12.26 -36.96
CA LEU A 191 12.86 11.59 -35.89
C LEU A 191 12.19 10.32 -36.44
N ALA A 192 12.50 9.17 -35.84
CA ALA A 192 11.83 7.92 -36.18
C ALA A 192 10.69 7.70 -35.19
N LEU A 193 9.48 7.51 -35.72
CA LEU A 193 8.31 7.09 -34.99
C LEU A 193 8.15 5.57 -35.17
N ARG A 194 8.30 4.81 -34.11
CA ARG A 194 8.06 3.36 -34.12
C ARG A 194 6.77 3.07 -33.40
N TYR A 195 5.81 2.50 -34.08
CA TYR A 195 4.58 1.97 -33.48
C TYR A 195 4.54 0.46 -33.70
N LYS A 196 4.19 -0.28 -32.63
CA LYS A 196 4.04 -1.73 -32.68
C LYS A 196 2.55 -2.04 -32.66
N PHE A 197 2.08 -2.71 -33.69
CA PHE A 197 0.70 -3.20 -33.78
C PHE A 197 0.55 -4.49 -33.03
#